data_dc0b2fe76439e7cea2b072f0b47f7ce2
#
_entry.id   dc0b2fe76439e7cea2b072f0b47f7ce2
#
_cell.length_a   1.000
_cell.length_b   1.000
_cell.length_c   1.000
_cell.angle_alpha   90.00
_cell.angle_beta   90.00
_cell.angle_gamma   90.00
#
_symmetry.space_group_name_H-M   'P 1'
#
loop_
_entity.id
_entity.type
_entity.pdbx_description
1 polymer ?
#
loop_
_entity_poly.entity_id
_entity_poly.type
_entity_poly.pdbx_seq_one_letter_code
_entity_poly.pdbx_strand_id
1 'polypeptide(L)'
;MKTILVDDMLLDLQLFELKCADMPDFEIVGKFTDPNAAIEYAAGHVVDFALLDIDMPGMDGIHLAQALRRLRSDIIIVFATAHPKFAVEALKMKADYIIFKPFDREDI
;
A
#
# COMPACT_ATOMS: atom_id res chain seq x y z
N MET A 1 6.86 11.78 5.18
CA MET A 1 6.98 10.31 5.31
C MET A 1 7.36 9.71 3.97
N LYS A 2 8.34 8.86 3.99
CA LYS A 2 8.75 8.14 2.78
C LYS A 2 7.76 7.03 2.48
N THR A 3 7.10 7.13 1.34
CA THR A 3 5.90 6.35 1.01
C THR A 3 6.15 5.50 -0.23
N ILE A 4 5.73 4.23 -0.15
CA ILE A 4 5.66 3.37 -1.33
C ILE A 4 4.21 3.05 -1.67
N LEU A 5 3.97 2.86 -2.96
CA LEU A 5 2.66 2.49 -3.50
C LEU A 5 2.82 1.14 -4.20
N VAL A 6 1.94 0.19 -3.89
CA VAL A 6 1.99 -1.14 -4.51
C VAL A 6 0.60 -1.55 -4.99
N ASP A 7 0.47 -1.79 -6.28
CA ASP A 7 -0.76 -2.27 -6.90
C ASP A 7 -0.40 -2.90 -8.24
N ASP A 8 -0.95 -4.07 -8.55
CA ASP A 8 -0.68 -4.75 -9.81
C ASP A 8 -1.26 -4.02 -11.03
N MET A 9 -2.19 -3.09 -10.80
CA MET A 9 -2.80 -2.27 -11.84
C MET A 9 -2.12 -0.91 -11.92
N LEU A 10 -1.44 -0.63 -13.02
CA LEU A 10 -0.73 0.63 -13.23
C LEU A 10 -1.64 1.85 -13.09
N LEU A 11 -2.88 1.74 -13.57
CA LEU A 11 -3.85 2.83 -13.45
C LEU A 11 -4.13 3.19 -11.99
N ASP A 12 -4.26 2.19 -11.13
CA ASP A 12 -4.50 2.43 -9.70
C ASP A 12 -3.29 3.09 -9.04
N LEU A 13 -2.07 2.71 -9.43
CA LEU A 13 -0.87 3.41 -8.95
C LEU A 13 -0.88 4.87 -9.34
N GLN A 14 -1.30 5.19 -10.54
CA GLN A 14 -1.41 6.57 -11.00
C GLN A 14 -2.45 7.35 -10.20
N LEU A 15 -3.57 6.71 -9.86
CA LEU A 15 -4.59 7.33 -9.01
C LEU A 15 -4.08 7.59 -7.59
N PHE A 16 -3.37 6.62 -7.00
CA PHE A 16 -2.74 6.80 -5.69
C PHE A 16 -1.76 7.96 -5.70
N GLU A 17 -0.94 8.05 -6.74
CA GLU A 17 0.05 9.12 -6.87
C GLU A 17 -0.62 10.49 -6.96
N LEU A 18 -1.68 10.60 -7.75
CA LEU A 18 -2.44 11.84 -7.86
C LEU A 18 -3.00 12.28 -6.52
N LYS A 19 -3.43 11.32 -5.69
CA LYS A 19 -3.96 11.62 -4.38
C LYS A 19 -2.92 12.14 -3.43
N CYS A 20 -1.76 11.50 -3.44
CA CYS A 20 -0.68 11.86 -2.55
C CYS A 20 0.01 13.15 -2.98
N ALA A 21 -0.15 13.57 -4.25
CA ALA A 21 0.52 14.75 -4.80
C ALA A 21 0.21 16.04 -4.04
N ASP A 22 -1.01 16.16 -3.51
CA ASP A 22 -1.44 17.35 -2.77
C ASP A 22 -1.18 17.22 -1.26
N MET A 23 -0.55 16.15 -0.83
CA MET A 23 -0.27 15.89 0.58
C MET A 23 1.22 16.06 0.84
N PRO A 24 1.65 17.20 1.43
CA PRO A 24 3.08 17.48 1.57
C PRO A 24 3.80 16.52 2.53
N ASP A 25 3.06 15.81 3.37
CA ASP A 25 3.64 14.84 4.31
C ASP A 25 4.07 13.54 3.64
N PHE A 26 3.63 13.29 2.40
CA PHE A 26 3.94 12.05 1.70
C PHE A 26 4.95 12.30 0.58
N GLU A 27 6.13 11.68 0.73
CA GLU A 27 7.13 11.66 -0.33
C GLU A 27 7.07 10.28 -0.99
N ILE A 28 6.62 10.20 -2.23
CA ILE A 28 6.56 8.93 -2.95
C ILE A 28 7.98 8.53 -3.37
N VAL A 29 8.52 7.51 -2.74
CA VAL A 29 9.88 7.04 -3.02
C VAL A 29 9.91 5.82 -3.91
N GLY A 30 8.78 5.16 -4.11
CA GLY A 30 8.69 4.01 -5.01
C GLY A 30 7.25 3.66 -5.37
N LYS A 31 7.07 3.17 -6.58
CA LYS A 31 5.80 2.65 -7.09
C LYS A 31 6.08 1.28 -7.68
N PHE A 32 5.35 0.27 -7.26
CA PHE A 32 5.62 -1.10 -7.64
C PHE A 32 4.36 -1.81 -8.12
N THR A 33 4.47 -2.52 -9.23
CA THR A 33 3.42 -3.44 -9.68
C THR A 33 3.70 -4.88 -9.22
N ASP A 34 4.91 -5.13 -8.74
CA ASP A 34 5.33 -6.44 -8.23
C ASP A 34 5.62 -6.33 -6.73
N PRO A 35 4.91 -7.07 -5.87
CA PRO A 35 5.14 -7.02 -4.42
C PRO A 35 6.56 -7.43 -4.02
N ASN A 36 7.19 -8.34 -4.75
CA ASN A 36 8.57 -8.74 -4.43
C ASN A 36 9.56 -7.59 -4.65
N ALA A 37 9.35 -6.78 -5.68
CA ALA A 37 10.16 -5.58 -5.91
C ALA A 37 10.02 -4.58 -4.77
N ALA A 38 8.82 -4.45 -4.21
CA ALA A 38 8.58 -3.57 -3.05
C ALA A 38 9.35 -4.07 -1.82
N ILE A 39 9.37 -5.38 -1.57
CA ILE A 39 10.12 -5.96 -0.46
C ILE A 39 11.62 -5.71 -0.61
N GLU A 40 12.14 -5.94 -1.81
CA GLU A 40 13.57 -5.69 -2.10
C GLU A 40 13.94 -4.22 -1.85
N TYR A 41 13.10 -3.31 -2.30
CA TYR A 41 13.33 -1.89 -2.08
C TYR A 41 13.33 -1.57 -0.57
N ALA A 42 12.33 -2.04 0.15
CA ALA A 42 12.17 -1.76 1.58
C ALA A 42 13.31 -2.37 2.42
N ALA A 43 13.92 -3.46 1.95
CA ALA A 43 15.05 -4.07 2.64
C ALA A 43 16.30 -3.19 2.64
N GLY A 44 16.43 -2.32 1.64
CA GLY A 44 17.60 -1.45 1.49
C GLY A 44 17.33 0.04 1.69
N HIS A 45 16.10 0.45 1.98
CA HIS A 45 15.71 1.86 2.06
C HIS A 45 14.74 2.09 3.22
N VAL A 46 14.72 3.31 3.72
CA VAL A 46 13.73 3.69 4.74
C VAL A 46 12.36 3.87 4.07
N VAL A 47 11.36 3.17 4.58
CA VAL A 47 9.97 3.31 4.16
C VAL A 47 9.12 3.51 5.41
N ASP A 48 8.43 4.64 5.49
CA ASP A 48 7.60 5.00 6.65
C ASP A 48 6.14 4.58 6.47
N PHE A 49 5.66 4.57 5.24
CA PHE A 49 4.25 4.42 4.90
C PHE A 49 4.12 3.59 3.64
N ALA A 50 3.19 2.63 3.63
CA ALA A 50 2.90 1.81 2.46
C ALA A 50 1.41 1.80 2.17
N LEU A 51 1.02 2.17 0.95
CA LEU A 51 -0.33 2.02 0.44
C LEU A 51 -0.35 0.81 -0.49
N LEU A 52 -1.07 -0.23 -0.09
CA LEU A 52 -1.02 -1.55 -0.70
C LEU A 52 -2.38 -1.99 -1.20
N ASP A 53 -2.45 -2.45 -2.44
CA ASP A 53 -3.59 -3.22 -2.90
C ASP A 53 -3.59 -4.58 -2.22
N ILE A 54 -4.76 -5.08 -1.81
CA ILE A 54 -4.86 -6.41 -1.21
C ILE A 54 -4.88 -7.48 -2.28
N ASP A 55 -5.71 -7.29 -3.31
CA ASP A 55 -6.00 -8.34 -4.30
C ASP A 55 -5.00 -8.27 -5.46
N MET A 56 -3.87 -8.96 -5.30
CA MET A 56 -2.83 -9.05 -6.31
C MET A 56 -2.49 -10.51 -6.59
N PRO A 57 -2.20 -10.88 -7.85
CA PRO A 57 -1.79 -12.25 -8.16
C PRO A 57 -0.45 -12.60 -7.52
N GLY A 58 -0.32 -13.85 -7.12
CA GLY A 58 0.88 -14.34 -6.46
C GLY A 58 0.87 -14.02 -4.98
N MET A 59 1.48 -12.92 -4.59
CA MET A 59 1.48 -12.45 -3.20
C MET A 59 0.43 -11.36 -3.02
N ASP A 60 -0.55 -11.55 -2.16
CA ASP A 60 -1.54 -10.52 -1.86
C ASP A 60 -0.96 -9.43 -0.96
N GLY A 61 -1.70 -8.32 -0.82
CA GLY A 61 -1.26 -7.18 -0.03
C GLY A 61 -1.11 -7.47 1.45
N ILE A 62 -1.86 -8.42 1.98
CA ILE A 62 -1.77 -8.81 3.40
C ILE A 62 -0.44 -9.50 3.68
N HIS A 63 -0.04 -10.44 2.83
CA HIS A 63 1.25 -11.09 2.95
C HIS A 63 2.40 -10.10 2.72
N LEU A 64 2.24 -9.19 1.77
CA LEU A 64 3.22 -8.13 1.55
C LEU A 64 3.38 -7.25 2.79
N ALA A 65 2.28 -6.84 3.40
CA ALA A 65 2.31 -6.02 4.61
C ALA A 65 3.03 -6.74 5.77
N GLN A 66 2.78 -8.04 5.93
CA GLN A 66 3.47 -8.83 6.94
C GLN A 66 4.98 -8.86 6.70
N ALA A 67 5.40 -9.01 5.44
CA ALA A 67 6.82 -8.97 5.08
C ALA A 67 7.43 -7.59 5.37
N LEU A 68 6.74 -6.51 5.04
CA LEU A 68 7.22 -5.16 5.32
C LEU A 68 7.34 -4.90 6.82
N ARG A 69 6.41 -5.39 7.63
CA ARG A 69 6.47 -5.24 9.09
C ARG A 69 7.58 -6.06 9.73
N ARG A 70 8.00 -7.14 9.11
CA ARG A 70 9.19 -7.86 9.57
C ARG A 70 10.46 -7.05 9.36
N LEU A 71 10.49 -6.23 8.31
CA LEU A 71 11.62 -5.32 8.04
C LEU A 71 11.59 -4.09 8.94
N ARG A 72 10.39 -3.56 9.19
CA ARG A 72 10.20 -2.39 10.03
C ARG A 72 8.83 -2.48 10.73
N SER A 73 8.83 -2.76 12.02
CA SER A 73 7.62 -3.06 12.77
C SER A 73 6.66 -1.87 12.91
N ASP A 74 7.17 -0.65 12.80
CA ASP A 74 6.37 0.58 12.96
C ASP A 74 5.94 1.20 11.63
N ILE A 75 6.14 0.51 10.51
CA ILE A 75 5.66 1.00 9.21
C ILE A 75 4.14 1.16 9.23
N ILE A 76 3.67 2.29 8.71
CA ILE A 76 2.23 2.54 8.60
C ILE A 76 1.71 1.84 7.36
N ILE A 77 0.70 0.98 7.53
CA ILE A 77 0.10 0.20 6.45
C ILE A 77 -1.32 0.69 6.19
N VAL A 78 -1.58 1.10 4.96
CA VAL A 78 -2.93 1.40 4.48
C VAL A 78 -3.24 0.45 3.34
N PHE A 79 -4.35 -0.26 3.44
CA PHE A 79 -4.81 -1.14 2.37
C PHE A 79 -5.83 -0.44 1.49
N ALA A 80 -5.78 -0.76 0.20
CA ALA A 80 -6.80 -0.39 -0.76
C ALA A 80 -7.38 -1.66 -1.37
N THR A 81 -8.70 -1.82 -1.40
CA THR A 81 -9.34 -3.02 -1.92
C THR A 81 -10.68 -2.72 -2.58
N ALA A 82 -10.99 -3.46 -3.65
CA ALA A 82 -12.30 -3.48 -4.27
C ALA A 82 -13.26 -4.46 -3.57
N HIS A 83 -12.75 -5.28 -2.64
CA HIS A 83 -13.52 -6.35 -2.01
C HIS A 83 -13.63 -6.15 -0.51
N PRO A 84 -14.79 -5.71 0.00
CA PRO A 84 -14.99 -5.49 1.44
C PRO A 84 -14.72 -6.71 2.32
N LYS A 85 -14.81 -7.92 1.75
CA LYS A 85 -14.54 -9.16 2.49
C LYS A 85 -13.12 -9.23 3.05
N PHE A 86 -12.17 -8.53 2.47
CA PHE A 86 -10.79 -8.51 2.95
C PHE A 86 -10.58 -7.58 4.15
N ALA A 87 -11.55 -6.74 4.47
CA ALA A 87 -11.42 -5.79 5.58
C ALA A 87 -11.18 -6.49 6.92
N VAL A 88 -11.84 -7.63 7.15
CA VAL A 88 -11.68 -8.39 8.40
C VAL A 88 -10.25 -8.90 8.53
N GLU A 89 -9.70 -9.46 7.47
CA GLU A 89 -8.31 -9.95 7.47
C GLU A 89 -7.31 -8.83 7.68
N ALA A 90 -7.54 -7.68 7.04
CA ALA A 90 -6.71 -6.50 7.21
C ALA A 90 -6.72 -5.99 8.65
N LEU A 91 -7.90 -5.98 9.29
CA LEU A 91 -8.03 -5.60 10.70
C LEU A 91 -7.30 -6.57 11.63
N LYS A 92 -7.35 -7.87 11.34
CA LYS A 92 -6.66 -8.87 12.14
C LYS A 92 -5.15 -8.67 12.16
N MET A 93 -4.58 -8.16 11.09
CA MET A 93 -3.15 -7.87 11.04
C MET A 93 -2.80 -6.45 11.48
N LYS A 94 -3.78 -5.73 12.02
CA LYS A 94 -3.61 -4.38 12.56
C LYS A 94 -3.19 -3.36 11.50
N ALA A 95 -3.88 -3.36 10.36
CA ALA A 95 -3.75 -2.30 9.37
C ALA A 95 -4.12 -0.96 10.02
N ASP A 96 -3.39 0.09 9.66
CA ASP A 96 -3.66 1.42 10.19
C ASP A 96 -4.92 2.03 9.57
N TYR A 97 -5.19 1.71 8.30
CA TYR A 97 -6.37 2.19 7.61
C TYR A 97 -6.72 1.31 6.42
N ILE A 98 -7.98 1.36 5.98
CA ILE A 98 -8.47 0.63 4.81
C ILE A 98 -9.26 1.59 3.94
N ILE A 99 -8.94 1.64 2.65
CA ILE A 99 -9.65 2.43 1.64
C ILE A 99 -10.30 1.47 0.66
N PHE A 100 -11.54 1.75 0.27
CA PHE A 100 -12.27 0.92 -0.68
C PHE A 100 -12.18 1.50 -2.09
N LYS A 101 -11.94 0.63 -3.06
CA LYS A 101 -12.01 0.97 -4.49
C LYS A 101 -13.45 0.82 -5.01
N PRO A 102 -13.82 1.50 -6.09
CA PRO A 102 -12.99 2.41 -6.85
C PRO A 102 -12.81 3.74 -6.12
N PHE A 103 -11.66 4.37 -6.35
CA PHE A 103 -11.47 5.73 -5.88
C PHE A 103 -12.09 6.66 -6.93
N ASP A 104 -12.99 7.50 -6.52
CA ASP A 104 -13.23 8.67 -7.30
C ASP A 104 -12.60 9.87 -6.58
N ARG A 105 -12.67 11.04 -7.19
CA ARG A 105 -12.03 12.23 -6.63
C ARG A 105 -12.61 12.63 -5.28
N GLU A 106 -13.80 12.18 -4.97
CA GLU A 106 -14.54 12.53 -3.77
C GLU A 106 -14.18 11.64 -2.59
N ASP A 107 -13.70 10.43 -2.85
CA ASP A 107 -13.31 9.48 -1.81
C ASP A 107 -11.98 9.84 -1.16
N ILE A 108 -11.48 10.90 -1.64
CA ILE A 108 -10.13 11.29 -1.32
C ILE A 108 -10.13 12.61 -0.56
#